data_d6e5841cdf07e11aa6f612a785863ed6
#
_entry.id   d6e5841cdf07e11aa6f612a785863ed6
#
_cell.length_a   1.000
_cell.length_b   1.000
_cell.length_c   1.000
_cell.angle_alpha   90.00
_cell.angle_beta   90.00
_cell.angle_gamma   90.00
#
_symmetry.space_group_name_H-M   'P 1'
#
loop_
_entity.id
_entity.type
_entity.pdbx_description
1 polymer ?
#
loop_
_entity_poly.entity_id
_entity_poly.type
_entity_poly.pdbx_seq_one_letter_code
_entity_poly.pdbx_strand_id
1 'polypeptide(L)'
;MPILIAACLVAGILIGTFYANHFSGNKLGIINTSSNKLNALLRIIDDQYVDTVKMNDLVEQAMPLILSELDPHSSYIPAKDMEEVSADLKGSFSGIGIQFTIQDDTIHINSVIQGGPSEKVGLMAGDRIVSVDDSAFVGKIVTNNEAMKRLKGKKGSKVKLGIFRQGEKDILQFTVVRGDIPVKSIDAAYMIDEKFGYIKANKFGETTYAELLIALAQLNQADCEGIIMDLRGNTGGYMAAAIQMVNEFLPNNRLIVYTQGRKSPREDYNSNGTGSSQKMPLVVLVDEGSASASEIFAGAIQDNDRGTIIGRRSFGKGLVQQPIEFSDGSAIRLTIARYYTPSGRCIQKPYEKGKGEEYELDLLTRYEHGEFFSADSIKQNTKEIYHTRLGRTVYGGGGIMPDIFVPQDTTGMTSYFRMAANRGMIIRYTFEYTDQNRSKMSEFETPDKLENYLKTQNVLDKFATWAEKKGLKRRNLMMLKSKRLFETALYGNIIYNMLGMEAYIQYLNKSDKTVQKALEVLKEGKSFPEAPVPTNNPKNDEKTVAQLDTTAKKTILPTPTYDVVYQLA
;
A
#
# COMPACT_ATOMS: atom_id res chain seq x y z
N MET A 1 -51.87 -19.26 60.96
CA MET A 1 -50.78 -19.94 60.18
C MET A 1 -50.31 -19.15 58.97
N PRO A 2 -51.09 -18.72 57.95
CA PRO A 2 -50.55 -18.10 56.76
C PRO A 2 -49.86 -16.75 57.02
N ILE A 3 -50.34 -15.91 57.92
CA ILE A 3 -49.74 -14.61 58.26
C ILE A 3 -48.36 -14.76 58.90
N LEU A 4 -48.15 -15.79 59.72
CA LEU A 4 -46.85 -16.06 60.35
C LEU A 4 -45.81 -16.54 59.33
N ILE A 5 -46.22 -17.33 58.36
CA ILE A 5 -45.35 -17.79 57.28
C ILE A 5 -44.97 -16.62 56.36
N ALA A 6 -45.90 -15.72 56.02
CA ALA A 6 -45.64 -14.54 55.26
C ALA A 6 -44.69 -13.57 55.97
N ALA A 7 -44.85 -13.35 57.29
CA ALA A 7 -43.96 -12.55 58.11
C ALA A 7 -42.55 -13.12 58.15
N CYS A 8 -42.39 -14.44 58.32
CA CYS A 8 -41.09 -15.12 58.27
C CYS A 8 -40.42 -15.02 56.89
N LEU A 9 -41.17 -15.13 55.79
CA LEU A 9 -40.65 -14.96 54.43
C LEU A 9 -40.15 -13.51 54.22
N VAL A 10 -40.93 -12.49 54.60
CA VAL A 10 -40.53 -11.10 54.47
C VAL A 10 -39.34 -10.79 55.37
N ALA A 11 -39.29 -11.29 56.60
CA ALA A 11 -38.12 -11.14 57.46
C ALA A 11 -36.89 -11.84 56.90
N GLY A 12 -37.03 -13.04 56.32
CA GLY A 12 -35.95 -13.76 55.63
C GLY A 12 -35.41 -13.03 54.42
N ILE A 13 -36.28 -12.42 53.60
CA ILE A 13 -35.87 -11.59 52.45
C ILE A 13 -35.15 -10.31 52.92
N LEU A 14 -35.66 -9.63 53.95
CA LEU A 14 -35.03 -8.42 54.50
C LEU A 14 -33.69 -8.72 55.15
N ILE A 15 -33.56 -9.80 55.88
CA ILE A 15 -32.29 -10.26 56.47
C ILE A 15 -31.33 -10.69 55.36
N GLY A 16 -31.81 -11.39 54.36
CA GLY A 16 -31.01 -11.84 53.22
C GLY A 16 -30.50 -10.67 52.36
N THR A 17 -31.33 -9.68 52.09
CA THR A 17 -30.92 -8.45 51.40
C THR A 17 -30.02 -7.56 52.22
N PHE A 18 -30.25 -7.45 53.55
CA PHE A 18 -29.35 -6.75 54.45
C PHE A 18 -27.99 -7.44 54.56
N TYR A 19 -27.97 -8.77 54.65
CA TYR A 19 -26.72 -9.57 54.66
C TYR A 19 -25.99 -9.47 53.32
N ALA A 20 -26.69 -9.57 52.18
CA ALA A 20 -26.13 -9.38 50.85
C ALA A 20 -25.55 -7.99 50.67
N ASN A 21 -26.22 -6.92 51.12
CA ASN A 21 -25.75 -5.53 50.97
C ASN A 21 -24.68 -5.12 51.99
N HIS A 22 -24.67 -5.70 53.22
CA HIS A 22 -23.71 -5.31 54.27
C HIS A 22 -22.49 -6.22 54.39
N PHE A 23 -22.61 -7.50 53.99
CA PHE A 23 -21.51 -8.46 54.02
C PHE A 23 -20.97 -8.82 52.63
N SER A 24 -21.56 -8.31 51.52
CA SER A 24 -20.89 -8.22 50.22
C SER A 24 -19.91 -7.06 50.16
N GLY A 25 -19.66 -6.43 51.31
CA GLY A 25 -18.65 -5.41 51.49
C GLY A 25 -17.26 -5.97 51.19
N ASN A 26 -16.65 -5.45 50.15
CA ASN A 26 -15.19 -5.38 49.91
C ASN A 26 -14.36 -6.62 50.24
N LYS A 27 -14.79 -7.81 49.90
CA LYS A 27 -13.82 -8.83 49.54
C LYS A 27 -13.42 -8.55 48.10
N LEU A 28 -12.27 -7.94 47.91
CA LEU A 28 -11.42 -8.16 46.75
C LEU A 28 -11.28 -9.67 46.59
N GLY A 29 -12.32 -10.30 46.06
CA GLY A 29 -12.37 -11.74 45.86
C GLY A 29 -11.17 -12.08 45.01
N ILE A 30 -10.43 -13.11 45.37
CA ILE A 30 -9.33 -13.65 44.58
C ILE A 30 -9.88 -13.87 43.19
N ILE A 31 -9.46 -13.00 42.26
CA ILE A 31 -9.91 -13.01 40.85
C ILE A 31 -9.15 -14.14 40.18
N ASN A 32 -9.79 -15.30 40.06
CA ASN A 32 -9.13 -16.55 39.66
C ASN A 32 -8.95 -16.73 38.16
N THR A 33 -9.39 -15.76 37.30
CA THR A 33 -9.20 -15.83 35.85
C THR A 33 -8.60 -14.55 35.31
N SER A 34 -7.70 -14.67 34.35
CA SER A 34 -6.97 -13.52 33.75
C SER A 34 -7.90 -12.46 33.16
N SER A 35 -9.00 -12.86 32.51
CA SER A 35 -10.00 -11.96 31.93
C SER A 35 -10.75 -11.14 32.99
N ASN A 36 -10.96 -11.71 34.17
CA ASN A 36 -11.59 -11.00 35.30
C ASN A 36 -10.66 -9.96 35.94
N LYS A 37 -9.33 -10.16 35.88
CA LYS A 37 -8.37 -9.20 36.46
C LYS A 37 -8.39 -7.86 35.74
N LEU A 38 -8.47 -7.84 34.39
CA LEU A 38 -8.51 -6.60 33.63
C LEU A 38 -9.78 -5.80 33.94
N ASN A 39 -10.95 -6.46 33.93
CA ASN A 39 -12.21 -5.82 34.30
C ASN A 39 -12.22 -5.31 35.74
N ALA A 40 -11.63 -6.06 36.67
CA ALA A 40 -11.51 -5.63 38.07
C ALA A 40 -10.55 -4.44 38.22
N LEU A 41 -9.44 -4.43 37.47
CA LEU A 41 -8.51 -3.29 37.47
C LEU A 41 -9.22 -2.01 36.99
N LEU A 42 -9.95 -2.06 35.89
CA LEU A 42 -10.71 -0.91 35.37
C LEU A 42 -11.73 -0.41 36.39
N ARG A 43 -12.48 -1.32 37.06
CA ARG A 43 -13.42 -0.95 38.10
C ARG A 43 -12.75 -0.33 39.33
N ILE A 44 -11.60 -0.87 39.78
CA ILE A 44 -10.84 -0.31 40.90
C ILE A 44 -10.33 1.10 40.56
N ILE A 45 -9.87 1.32 39.36
CA ILE A 45 -9.43 2.64 38.89
C ILE A 45 -10.60 3.62 38.92
N ASP A 46 -11.76 3.24 38.36
CA ASP A 46 -12.96 4.08 38.33
C ASP A 46 -13.46 4.43 39.75
N ASP A 47 -13.40 3.48 40.71
CA ASP A 47 -13.93 3.63 42.06
C ASP A 47 -12.94 4.29 43.03
N GLN A 48 -11.63 4.01 42.94
CA GLN A 48 -10.67 4.32 43.99
C GLN A 48 -9.51 5.23 43.56
N TYR A 49 -9.36 5.56 42.27
CA TYR A 49 -8.26 6.42 41.87
C TYR A 49 -8.46 7.85 42.41
N VAL A 50 -7.35 8.49 42.78
CA VAL A 50 -7.35 9.80 43.47
C VAL A 50 -7.98 10.92 42.63
N ASP A 51 -7.84 10.86 41.29
CA ASP A 51 -8.39 11.84 40.36
C ASP A 51 -9.46 11.22 39.48
N THR A 52 -10.35 12.06 38.92
CA THR A 52 -11.38 11.59 37.99
C THR A 52 -10.73 11.10 36.68
N VAL A 53 -10.98 9.87 36.28
CA VAL A 53 -10.50 9.26 35.04
C VAL A 53 -11.65 9.11 34.05
N LYS A 54 -11.42 9.51 32.81
CA LYS A 54 -12.32 9.18 31.71
C LYS A 54 -12.05 7.75 31.26
N MET A 55 -12.84 6.81 31.76
CA MET A 55 -12.64 5.38 31.52
C MET A 55 -12.60 5.01 30.03
N ASN A 56 -13.42 5.65 29.18
CA ASN A 56 -13.38 5.41 27.75
C ASN A 56 -12.01 5.78 27.15
N ASP A 57 -11.45 6.95 27.51
CA ASP A 57 -10.15 7.38 27.01
C ASP A 57 -9.02 6.42 27.44
N LEU A 58 -9.13 5.89 28.67
CA LEU A 58 -8.16 4.90 29.20
C LEU A 58 -8.25 3.58 28.44
N VAL A 59 -9.46 3.09 28.16
CA VAL A 59 -9.69 1.86 27.38
C VAL A 59 -9.19 2.03 25.96
N GLU A 60 -9.53 3.16 25.30
CA GLU A 60 -9.06 3.51 23.94
C GLU A 60 -7.53 3.46 23.84
N GLN A 61 -6.81 3.94 24.85
CA GLN A 61 -5.34 3.91 24.88
C GLN A 61 -4.78 2.52 25.21
N ALA A 62 -5.49 1.70 25.95
CA ALA A 62 -5.05 0.35 26.33
C ALA A 62 -5.24 -0.69 25.20
N MET A 63 -6.27 -0.54 24.36
CA MET A 63 -6.59 -1.50 23.30
C MET A 63 -5.42 -1.74 22.32
N PRO A 64 -4.76 -0.71 21.78
CA PRO A 64 -3.58 -0.91 20.92
C PRO A 64 -2.45 -1.66 21.61
N LEU A 65 -2.18 -1.35 22.89
CA LEU A 65 -1.11 -1.98 23.67
C LEU A 65 -1.36 -3.47 23.90
N ILE A 66 -2.62 -3.86 24.16
CA ILE A 66 -2.99 -5.27 24.32
C ILE A 66 -2.81 -6.04 23.01
N LEU A 67 -3.20 -5.45 21.89
CA LEU A 67 -3.12 -6.09 20.58
C LEU A 67 -1.68 -6.21 20.07
N SER A 68 -0.81 -5.25 20.37
CA SER A 68 0.61 -5.29 20.00
C SER A 68 1.38 -6.46 20.63
N GLU A 69 0.89 -7.01 21.76
CA GLU A 69 1.44 -8.21 22.38
C GLU A 69 1.13 -9.51 21.63
N LEU A 70 0.23 -9.49 20.63
CA LEU A 70 -0.17 -10.68 19.90
C LEU A 70 0.67 -10.90 18.64
N ASP A 71 0.67 -9.94 17.75
CA ASP A 71 1.38 -9.94 16.47
C ASP A 71 1.44 -8.50 15.90
N PRO A 72 2.33 -8.23 14.91
CA PRO A 72 2.52 -6.87 14.38
C PRO A 72 1.35 -6.31 13.57
N HIS A 73 0.33 -7.11 13.28
CA HIS A 73 -0.75 -6.75 12.36
C HIS A 73 -2.14 -6.69 13.02
N SER A 74 -2.31 -7.30 14.20
CA SER A 74 -3.52 -7.10 15.00
C SER A 74 -3.57 -5.67 15.51
N SER A 75 -4.65 -4.95 15.23
CA SER A 75 -4.74 -3.52 15.52
C SER A 75 -6.14 -3.12 15.99
N TYR A 76 -6.19 -2.05 16.79
CA TYR A 76 -7.42 -1.37 17.16
C TYR A 76 -7.69 -0.21 16.20
N ILE A 77 -8.94 -0.04 15.81
CA ILE A 77 -9.40 1.04 14.93
C ILE A 77 -10.44 1.84 15.70
N PRO A 78 -10.12 3.05 16.16
CA PRO A 78 -11.09 3.93 16.80
C PRO A 78 -12.29 4.23 15.90
N ALA A 79 -13.47 4.45 16.48
CA ALA A 79 -14.70 4.73 15.73
C ALA A 79 -14.56 5.92 14.76
N LYS A 80 -13.80 6.95 15.14
CA LYS A 80 -13.52 8.13 14.29
C LYS A 80 -12.73 7.81 13.02
N ASP A 81 -11.94 6.72 13.02
CA ASP A 81 -11.02 6.36 11.93
C ASP A 81 -11.61 5.25 11.03
N MET A 82 -12.74 4.65 11.43
CA MET A 82 -13.39 3.54 10.71
C MET A 82 -13.82 3.90 9.29
N GLU A 83 -14.34 5.10 9.07
CA GLU A 83 -14.75 5.56 7.74
C GLU A 83 -13.55 5.67 6.80
N GLU A 84 -12.44 6.21 7.28
CA GLU A 84 -11.20 6.37 6.50
C GLU A 84 -10.58 5.01 6.15
N VAL A 85 -10.43 4.13 7.14
CA VAL A 85 -9.85 2.79 6.97
C VAL A 85 -10.68 1.93 6.02
N SER A 86 -12.02 2.08 6.03
CA SER A 86 -12.90 1.31 5.14
C SER A 86 -12.99 1.88 3.73
N ALA A 87 -12.91 3.20 3.57
CA ALA A 87 -13.07 3.88 2.28
C ALA A 87 -12.01 3.45 1.26
N ASP A 88 -10.76 3.29 1.69
CA ASP A 88 -9.66 2.92 0.80
C ASP A 88 -9.86 1.55 0.14
N LEU A 89 -10.34 0.57 0.89
CA LEU A 89 -10.60 -0.79 0.39
C LEU A 89 -11.95 -0.91 -0.34
N LYS A 90 -12.94 -0.06 -0.03
CA LYS A 90 -14.24 -0.01 -0.74
C LYS A 90 -14.14 0.56 -2.15
N GLY A 91 -12.99 1.14 -2.53
CA GLY A 91 -12.79 1.70 -3.86
C GLY A 91 -13.53 3.02 -4.11
N SER A 92 -14.07 3.65 -3.07
CA SER A 92 -14.66 5.00 -3.14
C SER A 92 -14.76 5.65 -1.76
N PHE A 93 -14.69 6.97 -1.74
CA PHE A 93 -15.00 7.78 -0.55
C PHE A 93 -15.84 9.00 -0.95
N SER A 94 -16.43 9.66 0.02
CA SER A 94 -17.20 10.89 -0.25
C SER A 94 -16.35 12.14 -0.05
N GLY A 95 -16.24 12.95 -1.09
CA GLY A 95 -15.41 14.16 -1.10
C GLY A 95 -15.67 15.06 -2.29
N ILE A 96 -14.73 15.97 -2.56
CA ILE A 96 -14.84 16.92 -3.67
C ILE A 96 -14.22 16.41 -4.99
N GLY A 97 -13.36 15.37 -4.97
CA GLY A 97 -12.78 14.77 -6.17
C GLY A 97 -11.63 15.56 -6.78
N ILE A 98 -10.60 15.80 -6.00
CA ILE A 98 -9.33 16.38 -6.44
C ILE A 98 -8.16 15.55 -5.95
N GLN A 99 -7.04 15.62 -6.69
CA GLN A 99 -5.72 15.27 -6.19
C GLN A 99 -4.97 16.57 -5.90
N PHE A 100 -4.34 16.66 -4.76
CA PHE A 100 -3.69 17.89 -4.34
C PHE A 100 -2.32 17.64 -3.68
N THR A 101 -1.52 18.69 -3.63
CA THR A 101 -0.31 18.77 -2.81
C THR A 101 -0.36 20.03 -1.97
N ILE A 102 0.29 20.01 -0.81
CA ILE A 102 0.46 21.22 0.01
C ILE A 102 1.83 21.79 -0.28
N GLN A 103 1.86 23.02 -0.77
CA GLN A 103 3.08 23.77 -1.06
C GLN A 103 2.94 25.20 -0.52
N ASP A 104 4.01 25.71 0.10
CA ASP A 104 4.01 27.03 0.71
C ASP A 104 2.75 27.29 1.54
N ASP A 105 2.41 26.31 2.40
CA ASP A 105 1.26 26.37 3.30
C ASP A 105 -0.10 26.59 2.59
N THR A 106 -0.23 26.11 1.36
CA THR A 106 -1.45 26.24 0.54
C THR A 106 -1.75 24.93 -0.19
N ILE A 107 -3.02 24.59 -0.37
CA ILE A 107 -3.45 23.42 -1.17
C ILE A 107 -3.40 23.79 -2.65
N HIS A 108 -2.63 23.04 -3.41
CA HIS A 108 -2.54 23.14 -4.87
C HIS A 108 -3.23 21.94 -5.52
N ILE A 109 -4.22 22.17 -6.38
CA ILE A 109 -4.91 21.12 -7.12
C ILE A 109 -4.00 20.63 -8.24
N ASN A 110 -3.56 19.36 -8.16
CA ASN A 110 -2.74 18.73 -9.19
C ASN A 110 -3.60 18.24 -10.35
N SER A 111 -4.73 17.60 -10.00
CA SER A 111 -5.70 17.13 -10.97
C SER A 111 -7.10 17.09 -10.37
N VAL A 112 -8.10 17.11 -11.24
CA VAL A 112 -9.52 16.97 -10.89
C VAL A 112 -9.99 15.61 -11.40
N ILE A 113 -10.71 14.87 -10.57
CA ILE A 113 -11.24 13.55 -10.94
C ILE A 113 -12.33 13.72 -12.00
N GLN A 114 -12.14 13.06 -13.13
CA GLN A 114 -13.05 13.09 -14.27
C GLN A 114 -14.47 12.60 -13.86
N GLY A 115 -15.50 13.33 -14.23
CA GLY A 115 -16.88 13.07 -13.83
C GLY A 115 -17.19 13.44 -12.38
N GLY A 116 -16.18 13.87 -11.61
CA GLY A 116 -16.28 14.19 -10.20
C GLY A 116 -16.97 15.51 -9.86
N PRO A 117 -17.23 15.75 -8.57
CA PRO A 117 -17.91 16.99 -8.12
C PRO A 117 -17.15 18.27 -8.46
N SER A 118 -15.84 18.28 -8.34
CA SER A 118 -15.00 19.45 -8.61
C SER A 118 -14.95 19.81 -10.09
N GLU A 119 -14.89 18.81 -10.98
CA GLU A 119 -14.94 19.05 -12.43
C GLU A 119 -16.27 19.70 -12.85
N LYS A 120 -17.39 19.23 -12.27
CA LYS A 120 -18.75 19.75 -12.58
C LYS A 120 -18.92 21.22 -12.27
N VAL A 121 -18.16 21.75 -11.31
CA VAL A 121 -18.21 23.18 -10.95
C VAL A 121 -17.11 24.00 -11.63
N GLY A 122 -16.23 23.38 -12.42
CA GLY A 122 -15.18 24.06 -13.19
C GLY A 122 -13.88 24.31 -12.41
N LEU A 123 -13.62 23.56 -11.35
CA LEU A 123 -12.27 23.50 -10.76
C LEU A 123 -11.32 22.81 -11.74
N MET A 124 -10.06 23.23 -11.73
CA MET A 124 -9.05 22.67 -12.64
C MET A 124 -7.68 22.53 -11.98
N ALA A 125 -6.82 21.74 -12.60
CA ALA A 125 -5.43 21.62 -12.18
C ALA A 125 -4.72 22.98 -12.23
N GLY A 126 -3.91 23.29 -11.21
CA GLY A 126 -3.28 24.60 -11.02
C GLY A 126 -4.04 25.55 -10.08
N ASP A 127 -5.31 25.30 -9.79
CA ASP A 127 -6.07 26.05 -8.80
C ASP A 127 -5.47 25.89 -7.39
N ARG A 128 -5.55 26.96 -6.58
CA ARG A 128 -5.09 26.95 -5.19
C ARG A 128 -6.25 27.24 -4.26
N ILE A 129 -6.51 26.36 -3.32
CA ILE A 129 -7.57 26.54 -2.32
C ILE A 129 -7.03 27.48 -1.24
N VAL A 130 -7.60 28.66 -1.13
CA VAL A 130 -7.17 29.68 -0.16
C VAL A 130 -8.20 29.89 0.96
N SER A 131 -9.45 29.45 0.78
CA SER A 131 -10.46 29.42 1.84
C SER A 131 -11.39 28.22 1.70
N VAL A 132 -11.93 27.76 2.83
CA VAL A 132 -12.92 26.69 2.94
C VAL A 132 -14.02 27.15 3.88
N ASP A 133 -15.30 27.08 3.45
CA ASP A 133 -16.48 27.50 4.20
C ASP A 133 -16.32 28.92 4.79
N ASP A 134 -15.99 29.87 3.91
CA ASP A 134 -15.80 31.29 4.21
C ASP A 134 -14.65 31.60 5.22
N SER A 135 -13.87 30.60 5.60
CA SER A 135 -12.71 30.75 6.48
C SER A 135 -11.42 30.63 5.69
N ALA A 136 -10.44 31.54 5.93
CA ALA A 136 -9.13 31.44 5.32
C ALA A 136 -8.46 30.08 5.65
N PHE A 137 -7.94 29.41 4.63
CA PHE A 137 -7.29 28.13 4.77
C PHE A 137 -5.93 28.16 4.08
N VAL A 138 -5.03 28.92 4.69
CA VAL A 138 -3.62 29.12 4.27
C VAL A 138 -2.74 29.21 5.53
N GLY A 139 -1.44 29.03 5.36
CA GLY A 139 -0.50 29.08 6.46
C GLY A 139 -0.33 27.73 7.18
N LYS A 140 0.31 27.74 8.32
CA LYS A 140 0.69 26.53 9.10
C LYS A 140 -0.48 25.62 9.51
N ILE A 141 -1.73 26.10 9.41
CA ILE A 141 -2.92 25.28 9.68
C ILE A 141 -3.20 24.27 8.56
N VAL A 142 -2.62 24.47 7.38
CA VAL A 142 -2.83 23.60 6.22
C VAL A 142 -1.92 22.39 6.36
N THR A 143 -2.47 21.33 6.90
CA THR A 143 -1.87 20.00 6.94
C THR A 143 -2.71 19.03 6.12
N ASN A 144 -2.15 17.89 5.73
CA ASN A 144 -2.92 16.87 5.01
C ASN A 144 -4.17 16.46 5.78
N ASN A 145 -4.06 16.24 7.09
CA ASN A 145 -5.19 15.85 7.93
C ASN A 145 -6.30 16.93 7.96
N GLU A 146 -5.92 18.20 8.13
CA GLU A 146 -6.91 19.29 8.12
C GLU A 146 -7.52 19.50 6.73
N ALA A 147 -6.74 19.35 5.66
CA ALA A 147 -7.25 19.38 4.29
C ALA A 147 -8.27 18.26 4.06
N MET A 148 -7.91 17.02 4.39
CA MET A 148 -8.81 15.86 4.25
C MET A 148 -10.10 16.06 5.07
N LYS A 149 -9.99 16.49 6.33
CA LYS A 149 -11.11 16.73 7.23
C LYS A 149 -12.10 17.78 6.68
N ARG A 150 -11.61 18.84 6.01
CA ARG A 150 -12.43 19.90 5.47
C ARG A 150 -13.00 19.60 4.09
N LEU A 151 -12.25 18.86 3.26
CA LEU A 151 -12.64 18.58 1.87
C LEU A 151 -13.48 17.31 1.73
N LYS A 152 -13.21 16.26 2.50
CA LYS A 152 -14.09 15.08 2.63
C LYS A 152 -15.35 15.44 3.44
N GLY A 153 -16.36 14.59 3.39
CA GLY A 153 -17.56 14.72 4.19
C GLY A 153 -18.74 13.98 3.58
N LYS A 154 -19.87 14.01 4.27
CA LYS A 154 -21.06 13.25 3.89
C LYS A 154 -21.51 13.57 2.45
N LYS A 155 -21.78 12.53 1.66
CA LYS A 155 -22.33 12.63 0.30
C LYS A 155 -23.56 13.55 0.27
N GLY A 156 -23.59 14.46 -0.70
CA GLY A 156 -24.64 15.47 -0.85
C GLY A 156 -24.45 16.73 0.00
N SER A 157 -23.50 16.74 0.96
CA SER A 157 -23.17 17.98 1.69
C SER A 157 -22.40 18.95 0.79
N LYS A 158 -22.51 20.24 1.09
CA LYS A 158 -21.86 21.30 0.31
C LYS A 158 -20.61 21.79 1.04
N VAL A 159 -19.61 22.22 0.29
CA VAL A 159 -18.45 22.95 0.77
C VAL A 159 -18.22 24.15 -0.16
N LYS A 160 -17.94 25.32 0.42
CA LYS A 160 -17.56 26.52 -0.33
C LYS A 160 -16.05 26.62 -0.39
N LEU A 161 -15.50 26.88 -1.57
CA LEU A 161 -14.07 27.01 -1.80
C LEU A 161 -13.75 28.36 -2.40
N GLY A 162 -12.84 29.10 -1.77
CA GLY A 162 -12.20 30.25 -2.40
C GLY A 162 -10.93 29.81 -3.11
N ILE A 163 -10.86 30.09 -4.40
CA ILE A 163 -9.82 29.61 -5.29
C ILE A 163 -9.01 30.77 -5.86
N PHE A 164 -7.70 30.72 -5.66
CA PHE A 164 -6.78 31.53 -6.43
C PHE A 164 -6.40 30.78 -7.72
N ARG A 165 -6.71 31.36 -8.87
CA ARG A 165 -6.38 30.85 -10.20
C ARG A 165 -5.41 31.80 -10.88
N GLN A 166 -4.33 31.27 -11.43
CA GLN A 166 -3.34 32.11 -12.12
C GLN A 166 -3.97 32.74 -13.37
N GLY A 167 -3.81 34.06 -13.49
CA GLY A 167 -4.40 34.85 -14.57
C GLY A 167 -5.72 35.53 -14.18
N GLU A 168 -6.38 35.13 -13.11
CA GLU A 168 -7.56 35.81 -12.55
C GLU A 168 -7.15 36.85 -11.51
N LYS A 169 -7.89 37.98 -11.47
CA LYS A 169 -7.58 39.09 -10.53
C LYS A 169 -8.17 38.84 -9.15
N ASP A 170 -9.34 38.20 -9.10
CA ASP A 170 -10.13 37.99 -7.90
C ASP A 170 -10.13 36.52 -7.47
N ILE A 171 -10.39 36.27 -6.19
CA ILE A 171 -10.58 34.92 -5.67
C ILE A 171 -11.92 34.39 -6.18
N LEU A 172 -11.88 33.32 -6.96
CA LEU A 172 -13.07 32.65 -7.49
C LEU A 172 -13.77 31.88 -6.37
N GLN A 173 -15.11 31.89 -6.37
CA GLN A 173 -15.91 31.18 -5.39
C GLN A 173 -16.63 29.99 -6.05
N PHE A 174 -16.39 28.79 -5.50
CA PHE A 174 -17.05 27.57 -5.95
C PHE A 174 -17.80 26.92 -4.80
N THR A 175 -19.00 26.42 -5.07
CA THR A 175 -19.74 25.56 -4.14
C THR A 175 -19.75 24.14 -4.70
N VAL A 176 -19.00 23.24 -4.06
CA VAL A 176 -18.90 21.85 -4.46
C VAL A 176 -19.87 21.02 -3.64
N VAL A 177 -20.68 20.19 -4.29
CA VAL A 177 -21.52 19.18 -3.64
C VAL A 177 -20.74 17.89 -3.56
N ARG A 178 -20.36 17.44 -2.35
CA ARG A 178 -19.58 16.22 -2.16
C ARG A 178 -20.29 15.00 -2.73
N GLY A 179 -19.54 14.16 -3.39
CA GLY A 179 -20.04 12.94 -4.05
C GLY A 179 -19.08 11.77 -3.86
N ASP A 180 -19.48 10.62 -4.41
CA ASP A 180 -18.60 9.45 -4.41
C ASP A 180 -17.43 9.68 -5.38
N ILE A 181 -16.23 9.54 -4.86
CA ILE A 181 -14.98 9.69 -5.58
C ILE A 181 -14.41 8.28 -5.76
N PRO A 182 -14.33 7.76 -6.98
CA PRO A 182 -13.75 6.45 -7.23
C PRO A 182 -12.25 6.46 -6.94
N VAL A 183 -11.79 5.44 -6.23
CA VAL A 183 -10.38 5.21 -5.96
C VAL A 183 -9.95 4.00 -6.77
N LYS A 184 -9.34 4.24 -7.92
CA LYS A 184 -8.90 3.19 -8.81
C LYS A 184 -7.87 2.28 -8.13
N SER A 185 -7.98 0.99 -8.40
CA SER A 185 -7.04 -0.05 -8.00
C SER A 185 -6.05 -0.40 -9.13
N ILE A 186 -6.42 -0.12 -10.37
CA ILE A 186 -5.57 -0.25 -11.56
C ILE A 186 -5.14 1.15 -11.98
N ASP A 187 -3.86 1.46 -11.79
CA ASP A 187 -3.28 2.77 -12.11
C ASP A 187 -3.00 2.96 -13.60
N ALA A 188 -2.70 1.86 -14.30
CA ALA A 188 -2.40 1.87 -15.73
C ALA A 188 -2.74 0.52 -16.36
N ALA A 189 -3.26 0.56 -17.60
CA ALA A 189 -3.48 -0.60 -18.44
C ALA A 189 -3.32 -0.20 -19.92
N TYR A 190 -2.21 -0.61 -20.55
CA TYR A 190 -1.87 -0.18 -21.91
C TYR A 190 -0.96 -1.19 -22.62
N MET A 191 -0.88 -1.13 -23.95
CA MET A 191 0.10 -1.88 -24.73
C MET A 191 1.49 -1.26 -24.55
N ILE A 192 2.42 -2.00 -23.90
CA ILE A 192 3.78 -1.50 -23.63
C ILE A 192 4.67 -1.58 -24.88
N ASP A 193 4.36 -2.49 -25.79
CA ASP A 193 4.88 -2.54 -27.15
C ASP A 193 3.78 -3.06 -28.12
N GLU A 194 4.15 -3.44 -29.33
CA GLU A 194 3.18 -3.88 -30.35
C GLU A 194 2.42 -5.17 -29.99
N LYS A 195 2.96 -5.99 -29.05
CA LYS A 195 2.46 -7.34 -28.73
C LYS A 195 2.06 -7.53 -27.27
N PHE A 196 2.67 -6.81 -26.37
CA PHE A 196 2.54 -7.08 -24.94
C PHE A 196 1.84 -5.94 -24.20
N GLY A 197 0.98 -6.34 -23.25
CA GLY A 197 0.26 -5.44 -22.38
C GLY A 197 0.94 -5.29 -21.01
N TYR A 198 0.70 -4.15 -20.40
CA TYR A 198 1.14 -3.85 -19.03
C TYR A 198 -0.06 -3.42 -18.20
N ILE A 199 -0.18 -4.00 -17.00
CA ILE A 199 -1.21 -3.66 -16.00
C ILE A 199 -0.52 -3.37 -14.67
N LYS A 200 -0.76 -2.17 -14.10
CA LYS A 200 -0.29 -1.79 -12.76
C LYS A 200 -1.46 -1.83 -11.78
N ALA A 201 -1.42 -2.76 -10.83
CA ALA A 201 -2.36 -2.80 -9.72
C ALA A 201 -1.70 -2.26 -8.44
N ASN A 202 -2.29 -1.23 -7.82
CA ASN A 202 -1.76 -0.58 -6.62
C ASN A 202 -2.34 -1.17 -5.32
N LYS A 203 -3.51 -1.85 -5.39
CA LYS A 203 -4.17 -2.49 -4.24
C LYS A 203 -5.17 -3.56 -4.69
N PHE A 204 -5.72 -4.30 -3.72
CA PHE A 204 -6.79 -5.27 -3.90
C PHE A 204 -8.06 -4.80 -3.15
N GLY A 205 -8.82 -3.89 -3.76
CA GLY A 205 -10.10 -3.37 -3.26
C GLY A 205 -11.31 -4.13 -3.82
N GLU A 206 -12.51 -3.66 -3.46
CA GLU A 206 -13.77 -4.26 -3.95
C GLU A 206 -13.92 -4.17 -5.48
N THR A 207 -13.43 -3.09 -6.09
CA THR A 207 -13.56 -2.83 -7.53
C THR A 207 -12.44 -3.42 -8.38
N THR A 208 -11.35 -3.90 -7.74
CA THR A 208 -10.12 -4.29 -8.45
C THR A 208 -10.34 -5.37 -9.50
N TYR A 209 -11.17 -6.36 -9.21
CA TYR A 209 -11.45 -7.43 -10.17
C TYR A 209 -12.22 -6.91 -11.39
N ALA A 210 -13.22 -6.05 -11.18
CA ALA A 210 -13.95 -5.42 -12.30
C ALA A 210 -13.04 -4.51 -13.14
N GLU A 211 -12.14 -3.77 -12.50
CA GLU A 211 -11.14 -2.94 -13.18
C GLU A 211 -10.15 -3.80 -13.98
N LEU A 212 -9.73 -4.96 -13.43
CA LEU A 212 -8.90 -5.92 -14.17
C LEU A 212 -9.60 -6.46 -15.42
N LEU A 213 -10.88 -6.82 -15.32
CA LEU A 213 -11.64 -7.31 -16.48
C LEU A 213 -11.72 -6.25 -17.59
N ILE A 214 -11.91 -4.98 -17.23
CA ILE A 214 -11.90 -3.85 -18.19
C ILE A 214 -10.51 -3.73 -18.84
N ALA A 215 -9.44 -3.78 -18.03
CA ALA A 215 -8.07 -3.72 -18.52
C ALA A 215 -7.75 -4.88 -19.49
N LEU A 216 -8.12 -6.11 -19.13
CA LEU A 216 -7.94 -7.29 -19.99
C LEU A 216 -8.73 -7.18 -21.29
N ALA A 217 -9.97 -6.67 -21.25
CA ALA A 217 -10.78 -6.47 -22.43
C ALA A 217 -10.16 -5.42 -23.38
N GLN A 218 -9.63 -4.31 -22.84
CA GLN A 218 -8.93 -3.29 -23.62
C GLN A 218 -7.67 -3.85 -24.30
N LEU A 219 -6.86 -4.61 -23.56
CA LEU A 219 -5.65 -5.23 -24.11
C LEU A 219 -5.99 -6.29 -25.18
N ASN A 220 -7.02 -7.09 -24.97
CA ASN A 220 -7.47 -8.07 -25.96
C ASN A 220 -7.98 -7.43 -27.24
N GLN A 221 -8.63 -6.25 -27.16
CA GLN A 221 -9.03 -5.48 -28.35
C GLN A 221 -7.83 -4.94 -29.14
N ALA A 222 -6.67 -4.83 -28.51
CA ALA A 222 -5.41 -4.41 -29.11
C ALA A 222 -4.50 -5.60 -29.50
N ASP A 223 -5.07 -6.81 -29.64
CA ASP A 223 -4.38 -8.04 -30.03
C ASP A 223 -3.19 -8.40 -29.12
N CYS A 224 -3.34 -8.20 -27.81
CA CYS A 224 -2.32 -8.48 -26.81
C CYS A 224 -1.97 -9.98 -26.77
N GLU A 225 -0.67 -10.30 -26.93
CA GLU A 225 -0.15 -11.67 -26.93
C GLU A 225 0.41 -12.12 -25.54
N GLY A 226 0.57 -11.22 -24.58
CA GLY A 226 1.07 -11.52 -23.22
C GLY A 226 1.06 -10.30 -22.31
N ILE A 227 1.07 -10.52 -21.01
CA ILE A 227 0.79 -9.50 -19.99
C ILE A 227 1.93 -9.43 -18.95
N ILE A 228 2.31 -8.20 -18.61
CA ILE A 228 3.08 -7.87 -17.41
C ILE A 228 2.09 -7.36 -16.36
N MET A 229 1.91 -8.12 -15.27
CA MET A 229 1.15 -7.71 -14.08
C MET A 229 2.11 -7.12 -13.06
N ASP A 230 2.07 -5.82 -12.83
CA ASP A 230 2.96 -5.15 -11.88
C ASP A 230 2.27 -4.95 -10.52
N LEU A 231 2.76 -5.68 -9.52
CA LEU A 231 2.33 -5.62 -8.12
C LEU A 231 3.39 -4.96 -7.21
N ARG A 232 4.43 -4.35 -7.76
CA ARG A 232 5.45 -3.65 -6.97
C ARG A 232 4.82 -2.50 -6.17
N GLY A 233 5.20 -2.38 -4.90
CA GLY A 233 4.63 -1.39 -3.98
C GLY A 233 3.16 -1.63 -3.57
N ASN A 234 2.53 -2.72 -4.02
CA ASN A 234 1.15 -3.06 -3.66
C ASN A 234 1.11 -3.82 -2.32
N THR A 235 0.66 -3.16 -1.26
CA THR A 235 0.63 -3.70 0.10
C THR A 235 -0.49 -4.72 0.34
N GLY A 236 -1.29 -5.03 -0.68
CA GLY A 236 -2.36 -6.03 -0.63
C GLY A 236 -3.76 -5.43 -0.57
N GLY A 237 -4.61 -6.00 0.25
CA GLY A 237 -6.02 -5.66 0.41
C GLY A 237 -6.90 -6.89 0.63
N TYR A 238 -8.06 -6.96 -0.01
CA TYR A 238 -8.98 -8.09 0.15
C TYR A 238 -8.46 -9.36 -0.51
N MET A 239 -8.42 -10.45 0.27
CA MET A 239 -8.10 -11.80 -0.21
C MET A 239 -9.04 -12.23 -1.34
N ALA A 240 -10.34 -11.94 -1.22
CA ALA A 240 -11.34 -12.28 -2.24
C ALA A 240 -11.01 -11.66 -3.60
N ALA A 241 -10.54 -10.41 -3.65
CA ALA A 241 -10.12 -9.77 -4.89
C ALA A 241 -8.90 -10.47 -5.51
N ALA A 242 -7.91 -10.85 -4.70
CA ALA A 242 -6.76 -11.62 -5.20
C ALA A 242 -7.17 -12.98 -5.76
N ILE A 243 -8.05 -13.70 -5.08
CA ILE A 243 -8.59 -14.98 -5.55
C ILE A 243 -9.29 -14.83 -6.91
N GLN A 244 -10.16 -13.82 -7.05
CA GLN A 244 -10.86 -13.54 -8.31
C GLN A 244 -9.88 -13.19 -9.43
N MET A 245 -8.88 -12.35 -9.17
CA MET A 245 -7.87 -11.98 -10.16
C MET A 245 -7.02 -13.19 -10.58
N VAL A 246 -6.59 -14.03 -9.64
CA VAL A 246 -5.83 -15.26 -9.95
C VAL A 246 -6.67 -16.23 -10.80
N ASN A 247 -7.96 -16.31 -10.52
CA ASN A 247 -8.89 -17.17 -11.26
C ASN A 247 -8.93 -16.85 -12.77
N GLU A 248 -8.66 -15.60 -13.17
CA GLU A 248 -8.56 -15.23 -14.60
C GLU A 248 -7.44 -15.97 -15.33
N PHE A 249 -6.39 -16.37 -14.61
CA PHE A 249 -5.18 -16.96 -15.19
C PHE A 249 -5.04 -18.47 -14.96
N LEU A 250 -5.77 -19.07 -14.03
CA LEU A 250 -5.63 -20.50 -13.71
C LEU A 250 -6.73 -21.35 -14.38
N PRO A 251 -6.37 -22.55 -14.87
CA PRO A 251 -7.36 -23.52 -15.31
C PRO A 251 -8.17 -24.04 -14.12
N ASN A 252 -9.29 -24.73 -14.41
CA ASN A 252 -10.19 -25.27 -13.40
C ASN A 252 -9.49 -26.16 -12.35
N ASN A 253 -9.97 -26.06 -11.11
CA ASN A 253 -9.57 -26.91 -9.98
C ASN A 253 -8.08 -26.82 -9.64
N ARG A 254 -7.51 -25.62 -9.69
CA ARG A 254 -6.17 -25.32 -9.18
C ARG A 254 -6.29 -24.63 -7.84
N LEU A 255 -5.54 -25.11 -6.85
CA LEU A 255 -5.46 -24.42 -5.56
C LEU A 255 -4.82 -23.03 -5.77
N ILE A 256 -5.50 -21.99 -5.30
CA ILE A 256 -5.02 -20.61 -5.29
C ILE A 256 -4.32 -20.33 -3.96
N VAL A 257 -5.00 -20.58 -2.88
CA VAL A 257 -4.56 -20.36 -1.50
C VAL A 257 -5.39 -21.20 -0.57
N TYR A 258 -4.86 -21.59 0.58
CA TYR A 258 -5.69 -22.05 1.68
C TYR A 258 -5.39 -21.30 2.96
N THR A 259 -6.38 -21.21 3.84
CA THR A 259 -6.24 -20.57 5.15
C THR A 259 -6.39 -21.62 6.26
N GLN A 260 -5.66 -21.43 7.35
CA GLN A 260 -5.76 -22.30 8.53
C GLN A 260 -5.33 -21.54 9.79
N GLY A 261 -6.09 -21.70 10.87
CA GLY A 261 -5.83 -21.12 12.18
C GLY A 261 -6.25 -22.03 13.33
N ARG A 262 -5.99 -21.60 14.55
CA ARG A 262 -6.33 -22.41 15.74
C ARG A 262 -7.83 -22.71 15.88
N LYS A 263 -8.68 -21.75 15.53
CA LYS A 263 -10.16 -21.85 15.57
C LYS A 263 -10.78 -21.76 14.17
N SER A 264 -9.96 -21.57 13.15
CA SER A 264 -10.35 -21.54 11.75
C SER A 264 -9.84 -22.82 11.10
N PRO A 265 -10.67 -23.81 10.80
CA PRO A 265 -10.25 -25.03 10.10
C PRO A 265 -9.67 -24.66 8.72
N ARG A 266 -8.95 -25.61 8.12
CA ARG A 266 -8.41 -25.42 6.78
C ARG A 266 -9.55 -25.17 5.79
N GLU A 267 -9.42 -24.11 5.00
CA GLU A 267 -10.34 -23.74 3.94
C GLU A 267 -9.55 -23.51 2.65
N ASP A 268 -9.85 -24.29 1.62
CA ASP A 268 -9.17 -24.30 0.33
C ASP A 268 -9.95 -23.46 -0.67
N TYR A 269 -9.25 -22.52 -1.35
CA TYR A 269 -9.79 -21.69 -2.42
C TYR A 269 -9.18 -22.14 -3.75
N ASN A 270 -10.03 -22.71 -4.61
CA ASN A 270 -9.64 -23.24 -5.90
C ASN A 270 -10.18 -22.39 -7.04
N SER A 271 -9.47 -22.39 -8.17
CA SER A 271 -9.94 -21.77 -9.41
C SER A 271 -11.11 -22.56 -10.00
N ASN A 272 -12.02 -21.84 -10.65
CA ASN A 272 -13.23 -22.42 -11.28
C ASN A 272 -13.10 -22.58 -12.81
N GLY A 273 -11.99 -22.15 -13.40
CA GLY A 273 -11.71 -22.27 -14.83
C GLY A 273 -12.54 -21.37 -15.74
N THR A 274 -13.22 -20.34 -15.20
CA THR A 274 -14.01 -19.40 -16.03
C THR A 274 -13.18 -18.23 -16.57
N GLY A 275 -11.92 -18.07 -16.13
CA GLY A 275 -11.05 -16.97 -16.51
C GLY A 275 -10.73 -16.97 -18.01
N SER A 276 -10.65 -15.77 -18.57
CA SER A 276 -10.42 -15.52 -20.02
C SER A 276 -8.97 -15.63 -20.43
N SER A 277 -8.03 -15.49 -19.48
CA SER A 277 -6.60 -15.32 -19.74
C SER A 277 -5.74 -16.53 -19.34
N GLN A 278 -6.35 -17.74 -19.26
CA GLN A 278 -5.68 -18.95 -18.78
C GLN A 278 -4.44 -19.35 -19.58
N LYS A 279 -4.38 -19.04 -20.86
CA LYS A 279 -3.26 -19.38 -21.76
C LYS A 279 -2.37 -18.19 -22.10
N MET A 280 -2.73 -16.98 -21.68
CA MET A 280 -2.02 -15.75 -21.94
C MET A 280 -0.63 -15.81 -21.28
N PRO A 281 0.49 -15.62 -21.98
CA PRO A 281 1.80 -15.43 -21.37
C PRO A 281 1.76 -14.38 -20.26
N LEU A 282 2.23 -14.72 -19.05
CA LEU A 282 2.11 -13.88 -17.86
C LEU A 282 3.44 -13.76 -17.14
N VAL A 283 3.85 -12.51 -16.89
CA VAL A 283 4.95 -12.17 -16.00
C VAL A 283 4.38 -11.30 -14.87
N VAL A 284 4.75 -11.61 -13.63
CA VAL A 284 4.32 -10.85 -12.45
C VAL A 284 5.53 -10.14 -11.84
N LEU A 285 5.43 -8.82 -11.66
CA LEU A 285 6.48 -8.04 -11.01
C LEU A 285 6.17 -7.86 -9.53
N VAL A 286 7.16 -8.13 -8.69
CA VAL A 286 7.09 -7.95 -7.23
C VAL A 286 8.32 -7.25 -6.69
N ASP A 287 8.16 -6.59 -5.55
CA ASP A 287 9.26 -6.00 -4.79
C ASP A 287 9.00 -6.11 -3.28
N GLU A 288 9.89 -5.53 -2.48
CA GLU A 288 9.80 -5.51 -1.02
C GLU A 288 8.54 -4.84 -0.46
N GLY A 289 7.84 -4.03 -1.26
CA GLY A 289 6.55 -3.42 -0.93
C GLY A 289 5.34 -4.29 -1.31
N SER A 290 5.54 -5.37 -2.07
CA SER A 290 4.48 -6.31 -2.42
C SER A 290 4.13 -7.18 -1.22
N ALA A 291 2.91 -7.07 -0.67
CA ALA A 291 2.53 -7.75 0.56
C ALA A 291 1.12 -8.37 0.51
N SER A 292 0.85 -9.35 1.40
CA SER A 292 -0.50 -9.88 1.66
C SER A 292 -1.20 -10.42 0.40
N ALA A 293 -2.30 -9.80 -0.07
CA ALA A 293 -3.04 -10.19 -1.28
C ALA A 293 -2.17 -10.22 -2.54
N SER A 294 -1.16 -9.34 -2.66
CA SER A 294 -0.15 -9.38 -3.74
C SER A 294 0.67 -10.66 -3.68
N GLU A 295 0.97 -11.13 -2.47
CA GLU A 295 1.74 -12.36 -2.26
C GLU A 295 0.87 -13.61 -2.48
N ILE A 296 -0.44 -13.52 -2.23
CA ILE A 296 -1.41 -14.57 -2.63
C ILE A 296 -1.40 -14.69 -4.15
N PHE A 297 -1.51 -13.57 -4.87
CA PHE A 297 -1.50 -13.56 -6.33
C PHE A 297 -0.17 -14.14 -6.87
N ALA A 298 0.96 -13.58 -6.47
CA ALA A 298 2.28 -14.00 -6.94
C ALA A 298 2.59 -15.46 -6.56
N GLY A 299 2.27 -15.87 -5.33
CA GLY A 299 2.47 -17.23 -4.85
C GLY A 299 1.59 -18.27 -5.57
N ALA A 300 0.34 -17.92 -5.86
CA ALA A 300 -0.55 -18.78 -6.64
C ALA A 300 -0.03 -19.00 -8.07
N ILE A 301 0.42 -17.93 -8.72
CA ILE A 301 0.99 -18.00 -10.08
C ILE A 301 2.30 -18.79 -10.08
N GLN A 302 3.20 -18.54 -9.12
CA GLN A 302 4.48 -19.22 -9.01
C GLN A 302 4.34 -20.72 -8.72
N ASP A 303 3.55 -21.07 -7.71
CA ASP A 303 3.46 -22.46 -7.23
C ASP A 303 2.64 -23.35 -8.18
N ASN A 304 1.75 -22.78 -8.98
CA ASN A 304 1.09 -23.48 -10.09
C ASN A 304 1.91 -23.52 -11.38
N ASP A 305 3.11 -22.93 -11.40
CA ASP A 305 3.97 -22.80 -12.59
C ASP A 305 3.23 -22.13 -13.77
N ARG A 306 2.35 -21.15 -13.46
CA ARG A 306 1.49 -20.51 -14.46
C ARG A 306 2.16 -19.29 -15.11
N GLY A 307 3.13 -18.70 -14.48
CA GLY A 307 3.85 -17.51 -14.95
C GLY A 307 5.16 -17.31 -14.20
N THR A 308 5.98 -16.39 -14.69
CA THR A 308 7.29 -16.07 -14.13
C THR A 308 7.20 -14.86 -13.22
N ILE A 309 7.75 -14.96 -12.01
CA ILE A 309 7.83 -13.87 -11.04
C ILE A 309 9.18 -13.16 -11.20
N ILE A 310 9.17 -11.84 -11.40
CA ILE A 310 10.39 -11.05 -11.64
C ILE A 310 10.46 -9.89 -10.66
N GLY A 311 11.65 -9.58 -10.18
CA GLY A 311 11.91 -8.41 -9.33
C GLY A 311 12.71 -8.73 -8.08
N ARG A 312 12.21 -8.35 -6.91
CA ARG A 312 12.85 -8.59 -5.60
C ARG A 312 11.91 -9.33 -4.67
N ARG A 313 12.47 -9.92 -3.61
CA ARG A 313 11.71 -10.66 -2.61
C ARG A 313 10.63 -9.78 -1.98
N SER A 314 9.39 -10.31 -1.90
CA SER A 314 8.25 -9.61 -1.35
C SER A 314 8.36 -9.38 0.17
N PHE A 315 7.35 -8.77 0.77
CA PHE A 315 7.35 -8.37 2.18
C PHE A 315 7.33 -9.54 3.16
N GLY A 316 6.52 -10.56 2.91
CA GLY A 316 6.35 -11.71 3.80
C GLY A 316 5.21 -11.54 4.82
N LYS A 317 4.02 -11.11 4.40
CA LYS A 317 2.81 -11.07 5.24
C LYS A 317 1.86 -12.20 4.88
N GLY A 318 1.90 -13.27 5.66
CA GLY A 318 1.07 -14.47 5.50
C GLY A 318 -0.04 -14.63 6.54
N LEU A 319 -0.56 -13.52 7.09
CA LEU A 319 -1.58 -13.51 8.13
C LEU A 319 -2.94 -13.07 7.58
N VAL A 320 -4.00 -13.80 7.97
CA VAL A 320 -5.40 -13.48 7.66
C VAL A 320 -6.00 -12.70 8.82
N GLN A 321 -6.49 -11.51 8.54
CA GLN A 321 -7.08 -10.63 9.52
C GLN A 321 -8.58 -10.50 9.29
N GLN A 322 -9.34 -10.48 10.39
CA GLN A 322 -10.78 -10.25 10.38
C GLN A 322 -11.10 -8.99 11.19
N PRO A 323 -11.86 -8.04 10.62
CA PRO A 323 -12.42 -6.95 11.40
C PRO A 323 -13.56 -7.47 12.28
N ILE A 324 -13.58 -7.04 13.53
CA ILE A 324 -14.64 -7.32 14.50
C ILE A 324 -15.06 -5.98 15.08
N GLU A 325 -16.29 -5.56 14.78
CA GLU A 325 -16.82 -4.27 15.17
C GLU A 325 -17.38 -4.30 16.60
N PHE A 326 -17.20 -3.21 17.34
CA PHE A 326 -17.83 -2.96 18.61
C PHE A 326 -19.08 -2.09 18.46
N SER A 327 -19.94 -2.09 19.48
CA SER A 327 -21.20 -1.36 19.48
C SER A 327 -21.05 0.17 19.45
N ASP A 328 -19.89 0.70 19.78
CA ASP A 328 -19.56 2.13 19.71
C ASP A 328 -19.05 2.58 18.34
N GLY A 329 -18.96 1.65 17.37
CA GLY A 329 -18.45 1.90 16.02
C GLY A 329 -16.94 1.77 15.86
N SER A 330 -16.20 1.46 16.92
CA SER A 330 -14.81 1.07 16.83
C SER A 330 -14.67 -0.39 16.38
N ALA A 331 -13.46 -0.81 16.01
CA ALA A 331 -13.22 -2.21 15.62
C ALA A 331 -11.83 -2.69 16.04
N ILE A 332 -11.68 -4.00 16.13
CA ILE A 332 -10.37 -4.65 16.11
C ILE A 332 -10.17 -5.37 14.79
N ARG A 333 -8.98 -5.26 14.24
CA ARG A 333 -8.52 -6.11 13.15
C ARG A 333 -7.66 -7.20 13.77
N LEU A 334 -8.21 -8.42 13.90
CA LEU A 334 -7.56 -9.52 14.62
C LEU A 334 -7.03 -10.56 13.64
N THR A 335 -5.80 -11.00 13.82
CA THR A 335 -5.24 -12.16 13.12
C THR A 335 -5.89 -13.44 13.60
N ILE A 336 -6.62 -14.13 12.70
CA ILE A 336 -7.38 -15.34 13.01
C ILE A 336 -6.79 -16.61 12.38
N ALA A 337 -6.03 -16.48 11.29
CA ALA A 337 -5.45 -17.58 10.55
C ALA A 337 -4.14 -17.15 9.86
N ARG A 338 -3.43 -18.14 9.31
CA ARG A 338 -2.39 -17.95 8.30
C ARG A 338 -2.91 -18.39 6.96
N TYR A 339 -2.36 -17.83 5.88
CA TYR A 339 -2.58 -18.37 4.56
C TYR A 339 -1.33 -19.07 4.02
N TYR A 340 -1.58 -20.02 3.16
CA TYR A 340 -0.58 -20.91 2.58
C TYR A 340 -0.77 -20.94 1.07
N THR A 341 0.34 -20.92 0.34
CA THR A 341 0.33 -21.01 -1.12
C THR A 341 0.04 -22.44 -1.60
N PRO A 342 -0.17 -22.69 -2.89
CA PRO A 342 -0.45 -24.02 -3.41
C PRO A 342 0.58 -25.10 -3.08
N SER A 343 1.86 -24.74 -2.93
CA SER A 343 2.91 -25.67 -2.49
C SER A 343 2.81 -26.05 -1.01
N GLY A 344 1.96 -25.39 -0.23
CA GLY A 344 1.81 -25.60 1.22
C GLY A 344 2.70 -24.72 2.08
N ARG A 345 3.50 -23.83 1.52
CA ARG A 345 4.37 -22.95 2.29
C ARG A 345 3.59 -21.77 2.88
N CYS A 346 3.88 -21.45 4.15
CA CYS A 346 3.52 -20.17 4.74
C CYS A 346 4.61 -19.16 4.43
N ILE A 347 4.24 -18.04 3.86
CA ILE A 347 5.22 -17.01 3.47
C ILE A 347 5.48 -15.98 4.57
N GLN A 348 4.79 -16.09 5.71
CA GLN A 348 4.92 -15.16 6.82
C GLN A 348 6.38 -15.09 7.30
N LYS A 349 6.97 -13.90 7.23
CA LYS A 349 8.29 -13.67 7.83
C LYS A 349 8.25 -13.81 9.35
N PRO A 350 9.34 -14.25 10.00
CA PRO A 350 9.38 -14.42 11.45
C PRO A 350 9.01 -13.13 12.19
N TYR A 351 8.30 -13.28 13.30
CA TYR A 351 8.06 -12.21 14.27
C TYR A 351 8.04 -12.76 15.69
N GLU A 352 8.39 -11.93 16.65
CA GLU A 352 8.29 -12.24 18.07
C GLU A 352 7.19 -11.38 18.69
N LYS A 353 6.45 -11.96 19.64
CA LYS A 353 5.39 -11.26 20.36
C LYS A 353 5.96 -10.09 21.16
N GLY A 354 5.29 -8.94 21.12
CA GLY A 354 5.75 -7.73 21.79
C GLY A 354 6.93 -7.00 21.12
N LYS A 355 7.45 -7.52 19.99
CA LYS A 355 8.57 -6.92 19.26
C LYS A 355 8.17 -6.37 17.89
N GLY A 356 7.12 -5.57 17.86
CA GLY A 356 6.62 -4.96 16.61
C GLY A 356 7.65 -4.09 15.91
N GLU A 357 8.47 -3.34 16.66
CA GLU A 357 9.51 -2.47 16.08
C GLU A 357 10.56 -3.25 15.27
N GLU A 358 11.03 -4.41 15.77
CA GLU A 358 12.00 -5.25 15.04
C GLU A 358 11.40 -5.77 13.72
N TYR A 359 10.11 -6.06 13.73
CA TYR A 359 9.38 -6.51 12.54
C TYR A 359 9.26 -5.40 11.48
N GLU A 360 9.02 -4.16 11.89
CA GLU A 360 8.95 -2.99 10.99
C GLU A 360 10.33 -2.64 10.42
N LEU A 361 11.38 -2.78 11.22
CA LEU A 361 12.77 -2.52 10.81
C LEU A 361 13.35 -3.60 9.88
N ASP A 362 12.65 -4.71 9.64
CA ASP A 362 13.12 -5.80 8.76
C ASP A 362 13.50 -5.29 7.36
N LEU A 363 12.71 -4.42 6.75
CA LEU A 363 13.02 -3.87 5.43
C LEU A 363 14.32 -3.05 5.43
N LEU A 364 14.57 -2.29 6.50
CA LEU A 364 15.82 -1.55 6.66
C LEU A 364 17.00 -2.52 6.82
N THR A 365 16.83 -3.55 7.63
CA THR A 365 17.83 -4.61 7.83
C THR A 365 18.17 -5.33 6.52
N ARG A 366 17.16 -5.67 5.71
CA ARG A 366 17.33 -6.27 4.37
C ARG A 366 18.09 -5.34 3.42
N TYR A 367 17.78 -4.04 3.45
CA TYR A 367 18.46 -3.01 2.68
C TYR A 367 19.94 -2.91 3.08
N GLU A 368 20.23 -2.82 4.38
CA GLU A 368 21.60 -2.70 4.92
C GLU A 368 22.46 -3.94 4.62
N HIS A 369 21.84 -5.13 4.60
CA HIS A 369 22.51 -6.37 4.22
C HIS A 369 22.71 -6.51 2.70
N GLY A 370 22.25 -5.56 1.90
CA GLY A 370 22.44 -5.55 0.45
C GLY A 370 21.46 -6.41 -0.35
N GLU A 371 20.39 -6.91 0.29
CA GLU A 371 19.42 -7.79 -0.36
C GLU A 371 18.75 -7.16 -1.59
N PHE A 372 18.56 -5.83 -1.59
CA PHE A 372 17.95 -5.13 -2.72
C PHE A 372 18.89 -4.99 -3.93
N PHE A 373 20.19 -5.26 -3.75
CA PHE A 373 21.22 -5.04 -4.75
C PHE A 373 21.85 -6.32 -5.27
N SER A 374 21.77 -7.43 -4.52
CA SER A 374 22.37 -8.72 -4.92
C SER A 374 21.52 -9.89 -4.45
N ALA A 375 21.29 -10.83 -5.36
CA ALA A 375 20.62 -12.09 -5.04
C ALA A 375 21.39 -12.91 -3.99
N ASP A 376 22.73 -12.84 -4.01
CA ASP A 376 23.59 -13.58 -3.07
C ASP A 376 23.48 -13.08 -1.62
N SER A 377 22.97 -11.85 -1.43
CA SER A 377 22.73 -11.29 -0.10
C SER A 377 21.41 -11.76 0.53
N ILE A 378 20.58 -12.49 -0.22
CA ILE A 378 19.27 -12.95 0.24
C ILE A 378 19.45 -14.19 1.13
N LYS A 379 19.07 -14.06 2.39
CA LYS A 379 19.05 -15.20 3.33
C LYS A 379 17.79 -16.03 3.10
N GLN A 380 17.95 -17.19 2.47
CA GLN A 380 16.84 -18.13 2.26
C GLN A 380 16.63 -18.99 3.51
N ASN A 381 15.36 -19.29 3.82
CA ASN A 381 15.04 -20.24 4.89
C ASN A 381 15.18 -21.69 4.39
N THR A 382 16.39 -22.21 4.42
CA THR A 382 16.68 -23.59 3.96
C THR A 382 16.05 -24.69 4.83
N LYS A 383 15.36 -24.34 5.92
CA LYS A 383 14.63 -25.31 6.76
C LYS A 383 13.19 -25.53 6.25
N GLU A 384 12.65 -24.60 5.46
CA GLU A 384 11.29 -24.66 4.94
C GLU A 384 11.32 -24.72 3.41
N ILE A 385 11.64 -25.91 2.90
CA ILE A 385 11.76 -26.21 1.46
C ILE A 385 10.44 -26.82 0.98
N TYR A 386 9.90 -26.28 -0.10
CA TYR A 386 8.68 -26.73 -0.77
C TYR A 386 8.94 -26.84 -2.28
N HIS A 387 8.00 -27.43 -2.99
CA HIS A 387 8.11 -27.59 -4.44
C HIS A 387 6.85 -27.07 -5.13
N THR A 388 7.04 -26.38 -6.25
CA THR A 388 5.96 -26.01 -7.16
C THR A 388 5.42 -27.28 -7.83
N ARG A 389 4.35 -27.11 -8.61
CA ARG A 389 3.72 -28.21 -9.33
C ARG A 389 4.68 -28.96 -10.28
N LEU A 390 5.60 -28.27 -10.93
CA LEU A 390 6.64 -28.84 -11.80
C LEU A 390 7.90 -29.31 -11.03
N GLY A 391 7.92 -29.20 -9.70
CA GLY A 391 9.04 -29.62 -8.86
C GLY A 391 10.15 -28.58 -8.68
N ARG A 392 9.92 -27.31 -9.07
CA ARG A 392 10.87 -26.22 -8.76
C ARG A 392 10.92 -25.95 -7.27
N THR A 393 12.10 -25.71 -6.73
CA THR A 393 12.28 -25.42 -5.31
C THR A 393 11.81 -24.00 -4.98
N VAL A 394 11.00 -23.87 -3.91
CA VAL A 394 10.55 -22.61 -3.32
C VAL A 394 10.65 -22.67 -1.80
N TYR A 395 10.74 -21.52 -1.14
CA TYR A 395 11.00 -21.43 0.30
C TYR A 395 9.84 -20.79 1.04
N GLY A 396 9.61 -21.21 2.29
CA GLY A 396 8.67 -20.62 3.22
C GLY A 396 9.30 -19.60 4.15
N GLY A 397 8.49 -18.94 4.98
CA GLY A 397 8.96 -18.11 6.09
C GLY A 397 9.63 -16.78 5.72
N GLY A 398 9.45 -16.26 4.50
CA GLY A 398 10.16 -15.03 4.11
C GLY A 398 9.63 -14.31 2.88
N GLY A 399 8.35 -14.39 2.58
CA GLY A 399 7.74 -13.80 1.39
C GLY A 399 7.90 -14.65 0.14
N ILE A 400 7.56 -14.07 -1.00
CA ILE A 400 7.69 -14.68 -2.33
C ILE A 400 9.04 -14.27 -2.92
N MET A 401 9.90 -15.25 -3.17
CA MET A 401 11.16 -15.07 -3.88
C MET A 401 10.88 -15.02 -5.38
N PRO A 402 11.36 -14.01 -6.12
CA PRO A 402 11.19 -14.00 -7.57
C PRO A 402 11.98 -15.13 -8.25
N ASP A 403 11.46 -15.61 -9.37
CA ASP A 403 12.17 -16.58 -10.23
C ASP A 403 13.36 -15.93 -10.93
N ILE A 404 13.23 -14.63 -11.24
CA ILE A 404 14.29 -13.82 -11.83
C ILE A 404 14.48 -12.57 -10.96
N PHE A 405 15.62 -12.51 -10.30
CA PHE A 405 15.99 -11.34 -9.49
C PHE A 405 16.46 -10.18 -10.36
N VAL A 406 15.90 -8.98 -10.10
CA VAL A 406 16.35 -7.73 -10.72
C VAL A 406 16.71 -6.75 -9.61
N PRO A 407 18.00 -6.34 -9.49
CA PRO A 407 18.42 -5.44 -8.43
C PRO A 407 17.84 -4.04 -8.57
N GLN A 408 17.75 -3.33 -7.45
CA GLN A 408 17.38 -1.91 -7.43
C GLN A 408 18.42 -1.08 -8.19
N ASP A 409 17.99 -0.26 -9.16
CA ASP A 409 18.89 0.59 -9.91
C ASP A 409 19.27 1.86 -9.13
N THR A 410 20.49 1.89 -8.64
CA THR A 410 21.10 3.06 -7.99
C THR A 410 22.10 3.78 -8.86
N THR A 411 22.18 3.43 -10.15
CA THR A 411 23.17 3.99 -11.08
C THR A 411 23.01 5.50 -11.23
N GLY A 412 24.07 6.23 -10.94
CA GLY A 412 24.08 7.68 -11.06
C GLY A 412 23.49 8.44 -9.86
N MET A 413 23.11 7.75 -8.78
CA MET A 413 22.61 8.42 -7.57
C MET A 413 23.73 9.15 -6.84
N THR A 414 23.63 10.48 -6.79
CA THR A 414 24.58 11.34 -6.06
C THR A 414 23.93 11.94 -4.81
N SER A 415 24.76 12.44 -3.88
CA SER A 415 24.26 13.16 -2.70
C SER A 415 23.48 14.41 -3.08
N TYR A 416 23.79 15.06 -4.20
CA TYR A 416 23.06 16.22 -4.69
C TYR A 416 21.65 15.85 -5.12
N PHE A 417 21.49 14.75 -5.88
CA PHE A 417 20.17 14.24 -6.26
C PHE A 417 19.34 13.85 -5.03
N ARG A 418 19.94 13.10 -4.08
CA ARG A 418 19.25 12.72 -2.84
C ARG A 418 18.79 13.93 -2.03
N MET A 419 19.64 14.96 -1.89
CA MET A 419 19.22 16.18 -1.19
C MET A 419 18.08 16.90 -1.89
N ALA A 420 18.10 16.98 -3.22
CA ALA A 420 17.02 17.58 -3.99
C ALA A 420 15.69 16.81 -3.82
N ALA A 421 15.75 15.47 -3.88
CA ALA A 421 14.59 14.60 -3.71
C ALA A 421 14.04 14.66 -2.27
N ASN A 422 14.90 14.44 -1.24
CA ASN A 422 14.48 14.41 0.17
C ASN A 422 13.92 15.75 0.68
N ARG A 423 14.33 16.88 0.06
CA ARG A 423 13.76 18.19 0.37
C ARG A 423 12.49 18.51 -0.43
N GLY A 424 11.97 17.57 -1.21
CA GLY A 424 10.79 17.76 -2.06
C GLY A 424 10.99 18.79 -3.19
N MET A 425 12.25 19.19 -3.47
CA MET A 425 12.53 20.28 -4.40
C MET A 425 12.17 19.94 -5.85
N ILE A 426 12.29 18.67 -6.23
CA ILE A 426 11.93 18.20 -7.58
C ILE A 426 10.43 18.38 -7.80
N ILE A 427 9.61 17.86 -6.90
CA ILE A 427 8.13 17.94 -6.98
C ILE A 427 7.68 19.40 -6.99
N ARG A 428 8.21 20.21 -6.07
CA ARG A 428 7.87 21.63 -5.98
C ARG A 428 8.22 22.38 -7.25
N TYR A 429 9.42 22.19 -7.79
CA TYR A 429 9.82 22.85 -9.02
C TYR A 429 8.98 22.42 -10.22
N THR A 430 8.73 21.11 -10.35
CA THR A 430 7.94 20.59 -11.48
C THR A 430 6.52 21.09 -11.46
N PHE A 431 5.94 21.29 -10.28
CA PHE A 431 4.63 21.91 -10.14
C PHE A 431 4.67 23.39 -10.60
N GLU A 432 5.60 24.21 -10.08
CA GLU A 432 5.75 25.60 -10.48
C GLU A 432 6.01 25.74 -11.99
N TYR A 433 6.85 24.85 -12.54
CA TYR A 433 7.15 24.82 -13.96
C TYR A 433 5.93 24.46 -14.80
N THR A 434 5.17 23.46 -14.38
CA THR A 434 3.94 23.04 -15.04
C THR A 434 2.92 24.17 -15.07
N ASP A 435 2.70 24.81 -13.93
CA ASP A 435 1.74 25.90 -13.78
C ASP A 435 2.05 27.07 -14.73
N GLN A 436 3.33 27.46 -14.79
CA GLN A 436 3.79 28.55 -15.68
C GLN A 436 3.72 28.23 -17.18
N ASN A 437 3.77 26.95 -17.56
CA ASN A 437 3.87 26.52 -18.95
C ASN A 437 2.66 25.68 -19.41
N ARG A 438 1.62 25.53 -18.58
CA ARG A 438 0.47 24.66 -18.80
C ARG A 438 -0.20 24.89 -20.15
N SER A 439 -0.49 26.13 -20.49
CA SER A 439 -1.13 26.50 -21.76
C SER A 439 -0.38 25.97 -22.98
N LYS A 440 0.96 26.06 -22.97
CA LYS A 440 1.78 25.54 -24.07
C LYS A 440 1.92 24.04 -24.04
N MET A 441 1.99 23.45 -22.87
CA MET A 441 2.14 22.00 -22.72
C MET A 441 0.84 21.22 -22.97
N SER A 442 -0.34 21.87 -22.90
CA SER A 442 -1.63 21.25 -23.24
C SER A 442 -1.76 20.85 -24.71
N GLU A 443 -0.87 21.31 -25.58
CA GLU A 443 -0.80 20.87 -26.98
C GLU A 443 -0.26 19.43 -27.15
N PHE A 444 0.38 18.87 -26.11
CA PHE A 444 1.00 17.56 -26.15
C PHE A 444 0.16 16.52 -25.42
N GLU A 445 -0.54 15.69 -26.18
CA GLU A 445 -1.52 14.70 -25.68
C GLU A 445 -0.90 13.36 -25.28
N THR A 446 0.39 13.13 -25.58
CA THR A 446 1.07 11.85 -25.28
C THR A 446 2.37 12.08 -24.52
N PRO A 447 2.78 11.10 -23.66
CA PRO A 447 4.04 11.20 -22.90
C PRO A 447 5.25 11.44 -23.83
N ASP A 448 5.29 10.80 -24.99
CA ASP A 448 6.41 10.92 -25.95
C ASP A 448 6.52 12.33 -26.54
N LYS A 449 5.40 12.90 -26.95
CA LYS A 449 5.38 14.27 -27.50
C LYS A 449 5.81 15.28 -26.44
N LEU A 450 5.29 15.13 -25.21
CA LEU A 450 5.63 16.03 -24.10
C LEU A 450 7.09 15.87 -23.67
N GLU A 451 7.61 14.63 -23.56
CA GLU A 451 9.02 14.36 -23.28
C GLU A 451 9.94 15.02 -24.31
N ASN A 452 9.65 14.86 -25.62
CA ASN A 452 10.44 15.44 -26.68
C ASN A 452 10.46 16.99 -26.60
N TYR A 453 9.34 17.60 -26.28
CA TYR A 453 9.29 19.04 -26.00
C TYR A 453 10.17 19.41 -24.78
N LEU A 454 10.03 18.70 -23.67
CA LEU A 454 10.79 18.99 -22.44
C LEU A 454 12.31 18.89 -22.64
N LYS A 455 12.77 17.95 -23.46
CA LYS A 455 14.19 17.81 -23.83
C LYS A 455 14.77 19.09 -24.46
N THR A 456 13.94 19.86 -25.16
CA THR A 456 14.38 21.13 -25.78
C THR A 456 14.37 22.32 -24.80
N GLN A 457 13.78 22.15 -23.60
CA GLN A 457 13.52 23.29 -22.69
C GLN A 457 14.60 23.54 -21.62
N ASN A 458 15.69 22.76 -21.62
CA ASN A 458 16.75 22.85 -20.59
C ASN A 458 16.22 22.80 -19.14
N VAL A 459 15.24 21.95 -18.89
CA VAL A 459 14.51 21.87 -17.60
C VAL A 459 15.46 21.62 -16.43
N LEU A 460 16.48 20.76 -16.60
CA LEU A 460 17.45 20.45 -15.56
C LEU A 460 18.29 21.68 -15.15
N ASP A 461 18.72 22.48 -16.11
CA ASP A 461 19.52 23.69 -15.81
C ASP A 461 18.68 24.77 -15.13
N LYS A 462 17.43 24.94 -15.59
CA LYS A 462 16.45 25.82 -14.94
C LYS A 462 16.14 25.35 -13.51
N PHE A 463 15.97 24.03 -13.30
CA PHE A 463 15.81 23.46 -11.97
C PHE A 463 17.02 23.78 -11.08
N ALA A 464 18.22 23.58 -11.57
CA ALA A 464 19.44 23.83 -10.78
C ALA A 464 19.55 25.30 -10.34
N THR A 465 19.22 26.23 -11.22
CA THR A 465 19.18 27.66 -10.92
C THR A 465 18.10 28.01 -9.90
N TRP A 466 16.91 27.41 -10.03
CA TRP A 466 15.82 27.57 -9.07
C TRP A 466 16.18 26.97 -7.70
N ALA A 467 16.77 25.77 -7.68
CA ALA A 467 17.16 25.07 -6.46
C ALA A 467 18.25 25.84 -5.69
N GLU A 468 19.19 26.48 -6.39
CA GLU A 468 20.22 27.32 -5.78
C GLU A 468 19.62 28.54 -5.06
N LYS A 469 18.63 29.21 -5.67
CA LYS A 469 17.88 30.31 -5.03
C LYS A 469 17.10 29.82 -3.77
N LYS A 470 16.75 28.55 -3.71
CA LYS A 470 16.08 27.91 -2.56
C LYS A 470 17.06 27.25 -1.57
N GLY A 471 18.36 27.52 -1.68
CA GLY A 471 19.40 27.11 -0.72
C GLY A 471 20.06 25.75 -1.00
N LEU A 472 19.88 25.16 -2.19
CA LEU A 472 20.63 23.99 -2.64
C LEU A 472 21.75 24.41 -3.60
N LYS A 473 22.94 24.66 -3.07
CA LYS A 473 24.09 25.11 -3.86
C LYS A 473 24.35 24.19 -5.05
N ARG A 474 24.43 24.78 -6.25
CA ARG A 474 24.63 24.05 -7.51
C ARG A 474 25.95 23.26 -7.52
N ARG A 475 25.92 22.01 -8.00
CA ARG A 475 27.06 21.10 -8.11
C ARG A 475 27.06 20.39 -9.46
N ASN A 476 27.64 21.04 -10.48
CA ASN A 476 27.59 20.63 -11.88
C ASN A 476 28.06 19.20 -12.13
N LEU A 477 29.18 18.76 -11.52
CA LEU A 477 29.69 17.39 -11.70
C LEU A 477 28.72 16.33 -11.14
N MET A 478 28.10 16.60 -9.99
CA MET A 478 27.10 15.68 -9.42
C MET A 478 25.81 15.67 -10.23
N MET A 479 25.40 16.82 -10.74
CA MET A 479 24.24 16.93 -11.63
C MET A 479 24.46 16.15 -12.93
N LEU A 480 25.63 16.28 -13.54
CA LEU A 480 25.98 15.55 -14.76
C LEU A 480 25.95 14.03 -14.50
N LYS A 481 26.50 13.60 -13.36
CA LYS A 481 26.49 12.19 -12.95
C LYS A 481 25.07 11.64 -12.69
N SER A 482 24.16 12.48 -12.17
CA SER A 482 22.76 12.14 -11.91
C SER A 482 21.81 12.64 -13.01
N LYS A 483 22.31 13.05 -14.18
CA LYS A 483 21.48 13.67 -15.23
C LYS A 483 20.26 12.83 -15.55
N ARG A 484 20.44 11.53 -15.81
CA ARG A 484 19.35 10.59 -16.11
C ARG A 484 18.28 10.58 -15.00
N LEU A 485 18.71 10.50 -13.74
CA LEU A 485 17.79 10.46 -12.60
C LEU A 485 16.99 11.77 -12.46
N PHE A 486 17.67 12.91 -12.63
CA PHE A 486 17.01 14.22 -12.62
C PHE A 486 16.03 14.36 -13.77
N GLU A 487 16.41 14.02 -15.00
CA GLU A 487 15.54 14.12 -16.17
C GLU A 487 14.33 13.19 -16.02
N THR A 488 14.54 11.94 -15.58
CA THR A 488 13.45 11.02 -15.29
C THR A 488 12.49 11.57 -14.25
N ALA A 489 12.99 12.11 -13.15
CA ALA A 489 12.15 12.64 -12.10
C ALA A 489 11.45 13.96 -12.50
N LEU A 490 12.17 14.89 -13.15
CA LEU A 490 11.62 16.17 -13.59
C LEU A 490 10.55 15.97 -14.67
N TYR A 491 10.89 15.23 -15.74
CA TYR A 491 9.96 15.02 -16.85
C TYR A 491 8.78 14.16 -16.43
N GLY A 492 9.04 13.10 -15.64
CA GLY A 492 7.98 12.25 -15.10
C GLY A 492 6.93 13.04 -14.31
N ASN A 493 7.37 13.87 -13.34
CA ASN A 493 6.43 14.69 -12.57
C ASN A 493 5.68 15.73 -13.44
N ILE A 494 6.33 16.32 -14.45
CA ILE A 494 5.64 17.23 -15.39
C ILE A 494 4.61 16.46 -16.21
N ILE A 495 4.96 15.26 -16.71
CA ILE A 495 4.04 14.38 -17.45
C ILE A 495 2.86 13.99 -16.55
N TYR A 496 3.12 13.64 -15.28
CA TYR A 496 2.06 13.39 -14.31
C TYR A 496 1.10 14.57 -14.15
N ASN A 497 1.64 15.76 -13.96
CA ASN A 497 0.85 16.99 -13.75
C ASN A 497 0.03 17.40 -15.00
N MET A 498 0.42 16.95 -16.19
CA MET A 498 -0.24 17.28 -17.44
C MET A 498 -1.18 16.18 -17.95
N LEU A 499 -0.75 14.91 -17.84
CA LEU A 499 -1.38 13.78 -18.52
C LEU A 499 -1.85 12.68 -17.56
N GLY A 500 -1.55 12.81 -16.25
CA GLY A 500 -2.02 11.89 -15.21
C GLY A 500 -1.13 10.65 -15.00
N MET A 501 -1.66 9.72 -14.15
CA MET A 501 -0.90 8.59 -13.60
C MET A 501 -0.48 7.59 -14.67
N GLU A 502 -1.36 7.21 -15.57
CA GLU A 502 -1.03 6.23 -16.62
C GLU A 502 0.10 6.72 -17.53
N ALA A 503 0.05 7.97 -17.98
CA ALA A 503 1.10 8.59 -18.78
C ALA A 503 2.45 8.67 -18.04
N TYR A 504 2.41 8.93 -16.75
CA TYR A 504 3.58 8.89 -15.86
C TYR A 504 4.22 7.50 -15.81
N ILE A 505 3.41 6.46 -15.60
CA ILE A 505 3.85 5.07 -15.56
C ILE A 505 4.42 4.65 -16.93
N GLN A 506 3.74 5.00 -18.03
CA GLN A 506 4.23 4.76 -19.40
C GLN A 506 5.63 5.36 -19.60
N TYR A 507 5.82 6.59 -19.14
CA TYR A 507 7.12 7.28 -19.24
C TYR A 507 8.21 6.57 -18.41
N LEU A 508 7.92 6.21 -17.15
CA LEU A 508 8.90 5.55 -16.27
C LEU A 508 9.30 4.17 -16.80
N ASN A 509 8.35 3.39 -17.32
CA ASN A 509 8.56 2.03 -17.79
C ASN A 509 9.51 1.95 -18.99
N LYS A 510 9.73 3.03 -19.74
CA LYS A 510 10.72 3.08 -20.81
C LYS A 510 12.14 2.76 -20.35
N SER A 511 12.48 3.12 -19.11
CA SER A 511 13.83 2.93 -18.55
C SER A 511 13.87 2.00 -17.32
N ASP A 512 12.74 1.41 -16.94
CA ASP A 512 12.64 0.51 -15.80
C ASP A 512 13.25 -0.86 -16.14
N LYS A 513 14.34 -1.22 -15.46
CA LYS A 513 15.08 -2.47 -15.73
C LYS A 513 14.24 -3.73 -15.45
N THR A 514 13.34 -3.68 -14.47
CA THR A 514 12.47 -4.81 -14.14
C THR A 514 11.44 -5.04 -15.23
N VAL A 515 10.85 -3.96 -15.74
CA VAL A 515 9.90 -4.00 -16.86
C VAL A 515 10.61 -4.46 -18.14
N GLN A 516 11.81 -3.94 -18.43
CA GLN A 516 12.60 -4.38 -19.58
C GLN A 516 12.94 -5.87 -19.51
N LYS A 517 13.29 -6.39 -18.31
CA LYS A 517 13.52 -7.82 -18.13
C LYS A 517 12.25 -8.66 -18.33
N ALA A 518 11.11 -8.16 -17.91
CA ALA A 518 9.82 -8.81 -18.15
C ALA A 518 9.49 -8.89 -19.66
N LEU A 519 9.71 -7.81 -20.39
CA LEU A 519 9.54 -7.77 -21.84
C LEU A 519 10.48 -8.76 -22.55
N GLU A 520 11.74 -8.85 -22.12
CA GLU A 520 12.70 -9.82 -22.63
C GLU A 520 12.18 -11.26 -22.47
N VAL A 521 11.72 -11.62 -21.27
CA VAL A 521 11.16 -12.94 -20.95
C VAL A 521 9.94 -13.28 -21.80
N LEU A 522 9.04 -12.31 -22.02
CA LEU A 522 7.88 -12.48 -22.89
C LEU A 522 8.29 -12.68 -24.37
N LYS A 523 9.23 -11.87 -24.88
CA LYS A 523 9.74 -11.93 -26.25
C LYS A 523 10.47 -13.25 -26.53
N GLU A 524 11.14 -13.80 -25.54
CA GLU A 524 11.81 -15.10 -25.64
C GLU A 524 10.86 -16.30 -25.48
N GLY A 525 9.57 -16.07 -25.18
CA GLY A 525 8.60 -17.13 -24.90
C GLY A 525 8.82 -17.89 -23.59
N LYS A 526 9.60 -17.32 -22.65
CA LYS A 526 10.01 -17.95 -21.39
C LYS A 526 9.12 -17.57 -20.19
N SER A 527 7.92 -17.10 -20.45
CA SER A 527 6.98 -16.69 -19.39
C SER A 527 6.37 -17.88 -18.63
N PHE A 528 6.38 -19.07 -19.21
CA PHE A 528 5.96 -20.31 -18.54
C PHE A 528 7.20 -21.00 -17.97
N PRO A 529 7.25 -21.22 -16.63
CA PRO A 529 8.36 -21.93 -16.02
C PRO A 529 8.46 -23.38 -16.52
N GLU A 530 9.69 -23.87 -16.64
CA GLU A 530 9.98 -25.23 -17.04
C GLU A 530 10.34 -26.10 -15.82
N ALA A 531 10.10 -27.42 -15.92
CA ALA A 531 10.54 -28.35 -14.90
C ALA A 531 12.07 -28.36 -14.79
N PRO A 532 12.63 -28.50 -13.57
CA PRO A 532 14.07 -28.64 -13.39
C PRO A 532 14.60 -29.81 -14.22
N VAL A 533 15.66 -29.59 -15.00
CA VAL A 533 16.36 -30.68 -15.68
C VAL A 533 17.00 -31.57 -14.64
N PRO A 534 16.73 -32.90 -14.60
CA PRO A 534 17.36 -33.80 -13.64
C PRO A 534 18.88 -33.73 -13.81
N THR A 535 19.61 -33.22 -12.82
CA THR A 535 21.07 -33.28 -12.81
C THR A 535 21.48 -34.70 -12.46
N ASN A 536 21.97 -35.46 -13.42
CA ASN A 536 22.51 -36.81 -13.22
C ASN A 536 23.83 -36.83 -12.40
N ASN A 537 24.06 -35.83 -11.54
CA ASN A 537 25.30 -35.73 -10.77
C ASN A 537 25.03 -35.37 -9.30
N PRO A 538 24.97 -36.36 -8.39
CA PRO A 538 24.67 -36.14 -6.97
C PRO A 538 25.82 -35.49 -6.16
N LYS A 539 26.85 -34.95 -6.80
CA LYS A 539 28.07 -34.41 -6.14
C LYS A 539 28.24 -32.90 -6.20
N ASN A 540 27.33 -32.11 -6.83
CA ASN A 540 27.49 -30.66 -6.96
C ASN A 540 26.64 -29.80 -6.04
N ASP A 541 25.72 -30.37 -5.27
CA ASP A 541 24.84 -29.59 -4.40
C ASP A 541 25.52 -29.07 -3.11
N GLU A 542 26.72 -29.56 -2.77
CA GLU A 542 27.46 -29.11 -1.59
C GLU A 542 28.59 -28.09 -1.86
N LYS A 543 28.90 -27.74 -3.11
CA LYS A 543 30.06 -26.89 -3.44
C LYS A 543 29.76 -25.46 -3.91
N THR A 544 28.52 -25.04 -4.01
CA THR A 544 28.19 -23.65 -4.42
C THR A 544 28.10 -22.67 -3.23
N VAL A 545 28.39 -23.10 -2.01
CA VAL A 545 28.32 -22.28 -0.79
C VAL A 545 29.68 -21.81 -0.26
N ALA A 546 30.80 -22.18 -0.86
CA ALA A 546 32.08 -21.75 -0.35
C ALA A 546 32.99 -21.25 -1.49
N GLN A 547 33.05 -19.98 -1.66
CA GLN A 547 34.19 -19.11 -2.01
C GLN A 547 33.77 -17.89 -2.81
N LEU A 548 33.55 -16.76 -2.14
CA LEU A 548 33.88 -15.44 -2.69
C LEU A 548 34.33 -14.54 -1.54
N ASP A 549 35.46 -13.98 -1.78
CA ASP A 549 36.40 -13.31 -0.91
C ASP A 549 35.92 -11.95 -0.39
N THR A 550 36.29 -11.66 0.83
CA THR A 550 36.07 -10.43 1.58
C THR A 550 36.97 -9.31 1.09
N THR A 551 36.44 -8.37 0.29
CA THR A 551 36.93 -6.97 0.25
C THR A 551 35.93 -6.03 -0.44
N ALA A 552 34.99 -5.49 0.31
CA ALA A 552 34.31 -4.26 -0.07
C ALA A 552 34.09 -3.37 1.17
N LYS A 553 34.75 -2.24 1.17
CA LYS A 553 34.68 -1.21 2.22
C LYS A 553 33.25 -0.71 2.40
N LYS A 554 32.77 -0.79 3.64
CA LYS A 554 31.51 -0.20 4.10
C LYS A 554 31.45 1.30 3.83
N THR A 555 30.54 1.71 2.98
CA THR A 555 30.05 3.09 2.96
C THR A 555 28.58 3.04 3.39
N ILE A 556 28.30 3.45 4.61
CA ILE A 556 26.96 3.55 5.18
C ILE A 556 26.18 4.62 4.42
N LEU A 557 25.10 4.24 3.77
CA LEU A 557 24.20 5.14 3.05
C LEU A 557 22.85 5.20 3.79
N PRO A 558 22.33 6.39 4.13
CA PRO A 558 21.01 6.52 4.74
C PRO A 558 19.89 6.22 3.72
N THR A 559 18.81 5.65 4.23
CA THR A 559 17.59 5.22 3.55
C THR A 559 16.96 6.31 2.68
N PRO A 560 16.53 6.02 1.45
CA PRO A 560 15.64 6.90 0.71
C PRO A 560 14.20 6.66 1.17
N THR A 561 13.57 7.66 1.75
CA THR A 561 12.13 7.73 1.90
C THR A 561 11.51 8.07 0.55
N TYR A 562 10.86 7.10 -0.08
CA TYR A 562 9.95 7.32 -1.19
C TYR A 562 8.52 7.37 -0.66
N ASP A 563 8.17 8.47 0.00
CA ASP A 563 6.78 8.81 0.25
C ASP A 563 6.37 9.94 -0.69
N VAL A 564 6.04 9.58 -1.93
CA VAL A 564 5.18 10.43 -2.76
C VAL A 564 3.76 9.98 -2.47
N VAL A 565 3.23 10.44 -1.34
CA VAL A 565 1.83 10.22 -1.00
C VAL A 565 1.01 11.24 -1.79
N TYR A 566 0.45 10.81 -2.91
CA TYR A 566 -0.64 11.53 -3.55
C TYR A 566 -1.92 11.23 -2.77
N GLN A 567 -2.48 12.23 -2.12
CA GLN A 567 -3.73 12.07 -1.38
C GLN A 567 -4.91 12.48 -2.25
N LEU A 568 -5.95 11.65 -2.21
CA LEU A 568 -7.26 11.92 -2.79
C LEU A 568 -8.15 12.57 -1.72
N ALA A 569 -8.79 13.68 -2.02
CA ALA A 569 -9.76 14.37 -1.16
C ALA A 569 -11.16 14.46 -1.80
#